data_f9e68ce1d5f313b048c6ff84f51a91fb
#
_entry.id   f9e68ce1d5f313b048c6ff84f51a91fb
#
_cell.length_a   1.000
_cell.length_b   1.000
_cell.length_c   1.000
_cell.angle_alpha   90.00
_cell.angle_beta   90.00
_cell.angle_gamma   90.00
#
_symmetry.space_group_name_H-M   'P 1'
#
loop_
_entity.id
_entity.type
_entity.pdbx_description
1 polymer ?
#
loop_
_entity_poly.entity_id
_entity_poly.type
_entity_poly.pdbx_seq_one_letter_code
_entity_poly.pdbx_strand_id
1 'polypeptide(L)'
;MKRKIHFLILPAVVFLLCSCASSKKFVYLQDMEPGHGYPCDIRYEAVVHTDDRLDITVSSKNPELAIPFNVRGGSFRVDAGGSVTENTASAPRGYRVDVDGNIDFPILGKLHVEGLKVSEVTTLIRDRIIAGGYIREPLVSLEFLNFKYSVLGAVGHTGTFSAEGDRITLLEAVARAGDVSPRGRVNRVAVIREEDGQRVMY
;
A
#
# COMPACT_ATOMS: atom_id res chain seq x y z
N MET A 1 -38.70 59.24 -10.34
CA MET A 1 -37.41 58.56 -10.43
C MET A 1 -37.35 57.23 -9.64
N LYS A 2 -37.92 57.10 -8.44
CA LYS A 2 -37.82 55.84 -7.59
C LYS A 2 -38.44 54.59 -8.26
N ARG A 3 -39.50 54.71 -9.03
CA ARG A 3 -40.21 53.57 -9.65
C ARG A 3 -39.42 52.90 -10.80
N LYS A 4 -38.55 53.61 -11.50
CA LYS A 4 -37.70 53.09 -12.58
C LYS A 4 -36.47 52.29 -12.03
N ILE A 5 -36.02 52.61 -10.81
CA ILE A 5 -34.90 51.95 -10.16
C ILE A 5 -35.29 50.52 -9.72
N HIS A 6 -36.52 50.33 -9.21
CA HIS A 6 -36.99 48.98 -8.84
C HIS A 6 -37.16 48.05 -10.04
N PHE A 7 -37.50 48.58 -11.22
CA PHE A 7 -37.67 47.82 -12.45
C PHE A 7 -36.31 47.30 -12.99
N LEU A 8 -35.22 47.97 -12.64
CA LEU A 8 -33.87 47.57 -13.05
C LEU A 8 -33.19 46.65 -12.02
N ILE A 9 -33.52 46.79 -10.75
CA ILE A 9 -32.95 46.00 -9.67
C ILE A 9 -33.52 44.57 -9.68
N LEU A 10 -34.80 44.38 -9.99
CA LEU A 10 -35.45 43.10 -10.00
C LEU A 10 -34.79 42.07 -10.95
N PRO A 11 -34.54 42.41 -12.26
CA PRO A 11 -33.85 41.47 -13.15
C PRO A 11 -32.38 41.25 -12.75
N ALA A 12 -31.70 42.22 -12.17
CA ALA A 12 -30.31 42.04 -11.68
C ALA A 12 -30.23 41.06 -10.51
N VAL A 13 -31.20 41.09 -9.60
CA VAL A 13 -31.28 40.13 -8.47
C VAL A 13 -31.61 38.71 -8.97
N VAL A 14 -32.50 38.59 -9.97
CA VAL A 14 -32.84 37.30 -10.59
C VAL A 14 -31.62 36.69 -11.32
N PHE A 15 -30.78 37.52 -11.97
CA PHE A 15 -29.56 37.07 -12.63
C PHE A 15 -28.49 36.59 -11.63
N LEU A 16 -28.44 37.16 -10.43
CA LEU A 16 -27.51 36.73 -9.35
C LEU A 16 -27.92 35.42 -8.73
N LEU A 17 -29.19 35.03 -8.78
CA LEU A 17 -29.67 33.76 -8.22
C LEU A 17 -29.51 32.56 -9.17
N CYS A 18 -29.15 32.74 -10.43
CA CYS A 18 -28.93 31.70 -11.42
C CYS A 18 -27.49 31.13 -11.41
N SER A 19 -26.71 31.31 -10.37
CA SER A 19 -25.40 30.71 -10.22
C SER A 19 -25.54 29.24 -9.82
N CYS A 20 -26.02 28.41 -10.75
CA CYS A 20 -26.00 26.95 -10.59
C CYS A 20 -24.56 26.44 -10.67
N ALA A 21 -23.96 26.11 -9.54
CA ALA A 21 -22.70 25.34 -9.51
C ALA A 21 -22.95 23.99 -10.19
N SER A 22 -22.17 23.67 -11.23
CA SER A 22 -22.28 22.40 -11.93
C SER A 22 -21.90 21.27 -10.97
N SER A 23 -22.83 20.38 -10.65
CA SER A 23 -22.62 19.20 -9.79
C SER A 23 -21.60 18.20 -10.36
N LYS A 24 -21.30 18.28 -11.67
CA LYS A 24 -20.32 17.44 -12.35
C LYS A 24 -18.91 17.48 -11.77
N LYS A 25 -18.58 18.47 -10.95
CA LYS A 25 -17.26 18.58 -10.31
C LYS A 25 -17.08 17.65 -9.10
N PHE A 26 -18.18 17.13 -8.56
CA PHE A 26 -18.20 16.39 -7.28
C PHE A 26 -18.62 14.93 -7.42
N VAL A 27 -18.94 14.48 -8.64
CA VAL A 27 -19.37 13.10 -8.87
C VAL A 27 -18.21 12.31 -9.46
N TYR A 28 -17.90 11.18 -8.83
CA TYR A 28 -16.93 10.20 -9.34
C TYR A 28 -17.56 9.28 -10.38
N LEU A 29 -16.72 8.71 -11.24
CA LEU A 29 -17.10 7.63 -12.17
C LEU A 29 -18.29 7.99 -13.08
N GLN A 30 -18.34 9.25 -13.53
CA GLN A 30 -19.46 9.77 -14.35
C GLN A 30 -19.63 9.07 -15.70
N ASP A 31 -18.55 8.44 -16.19
CA ASP A 31 -18.54 7.73 -17.47
C ASP A 31 -18.93 6.24 -17.33
N MET A 32 -19.28 5.81 -16.10
CA MET A 32 -19.72 4.43 -15.85
C MET A 32 -21.24 4.33 -15.93
N GLU A 33 -21.72 3.38 -16.72
CA GLU A 33 -23.15 3.10 -16.86
C GLU A 33 -23.59 2.05 -15.84
N PRO A 34 -24.72 2.28 -15.14
CA PRO A 34 -25.28 1.29 -14.21
C PRO A 34 -25.58 -0.03 -14.94
N GLY A 35 -25.10 -1.15 -14.40
CA GLY A 35 -25.30 -2.49 -14.96
C GLY A 35 -24.37 -2.87 -16.11
N HIS A 36 -23.47 -1.97 -16.55
CA HIS A 36 -22.42 -2.31 -17.50
C HIS A 36 -21.17 -2.84 -16.77
N GLY A 37 -20.62 -3.98 -17.22
CA GLY A 37 -19.41 -4.58 -16.65
C GLY A 37 -18.17 -3.93 -17.24
N TYR A 38 -17.30 -3.39 -16.40
CA TYR A 38 -16.01 -2.85 -16.81
C TYR A 38 -14.91 -3.86 -16.47
N PRO A 39 -13.93 -4.09 -17.36
CA PRO A 39 -12.83 -5.00 -17.07
C PRO A 39 -12.04 -4.52 -15.86
N CYS A 40 -11.83 -5.42 -14.91
CA CYS A 40 -11.02 -5.18 -13.73
C CYS A 40 -9.90 -6.21 -13.69
N ASP A 41 -8.65 -5.77 -13.78
CA ASP A 41 -7.52 -6.66 -13.57
C ASP A 41 -7.28 -6.83 -12.07
N ILE A 42 -7.77 -7.97 -11.55
CA ILE A 42 -7.62 -8.33 -10.14
C ILE A 42 -6.33 -9.15 -9.88
N ARG A 43 -5.55 -9.46 -10.91
CA ARG A 43 -4.32 -10.27 -10.83
C ARG A 43 -3.05 -9.43 -10.63
N TYR A 44 -3.20 -8.24 -10.05
CA TYR A 44 -2.03 -7.47 -9.65
C TYR A 44 -1.33 -8.16 -8.48
N GLU A 45 -0.04 -8.32 -8.60
CA GLU A 45 0.83 -8.83 -7.56
C GLU A 45 1.99 -7.84 -7.37
N ALA A 46 2.25 -7.45 -6.13
CA ALA A 46 3.31 -6.49 -5.83
C ALA A 46 4.69 -7.08 -6.13
N VAL A 47 5.58 -6.24 -6.61
CA VAL A 47 6.99 -6.55 -6.86
C VAL A 47 7.82 -5.96 -5.74
N VAL A 48 8.80 -6.70 -5.28
CA VAL A 48 9.72 -6.29 -4.22
C VAL A 48 10.74 -5.29 -4.75
N HIS A 49 10.95 -4.20 -4.01
CA HIS A 49 11.97 -3.19 -4.30
C HIS A 49 12.95 -3.02 -3.15
N THR A 50 14.06 -2.36 -3.42
CA THR A 50 15.00 -1.94 -2.37
C THR A 50 14.29 -1.08 -1.31
N ASP A 51 14.73 -1.22 -0.04
CA ASP A 51 14.15 -0.55 1.14
C ASP A 51 12.77 -1.06 1.58
N ASP A 52 12.17 -2.02 0.85
CA ASP A 52 10.96 -2.69 1.30
C ASP A 52 11.19 -3.46 2.59
N ARG A 53 10.15 -3.53 3.41
CA ARG A 53 10.10 -4.35 4.61
C ARG A 53 9.10 -5.47 4.44
N LEU A 54 9.60 -6.69 4.50
CA LEU A 54 8.84 -7.90 4.25
C LEU A 54 8.64 -8.66 5.55
N ASP A 55 7.40 -8.92 5.92
CA ASP A 55 7.06 -9.87 6.99
C ASP A 55 6.91 -11.27 6.37
N ILE A 56 7.92 -12.10 6.59
CA ILE A 56 7.95 -13.45 6.03
C ILE A 56 7.76 -14.42 7.18
N THR A 57 6.76 -15.28 7.05
CA THR A 57 6.43 -16.30 8.05
C THR A 57 6.48 -17.68 7.40
N VAL A 58 7.22 -18.57 8.03
CA VAL A 58 7.30 -19.99 7.66
C VAL A 58 6.46 -20.80 8.65
N SER A 59 5.60 -21.67 8.14
CA SER A 59 4.85 -22.62 8.95
C SER A 59 4.97 -24.04 8.37
N SER A 60 4.73 -25.05 9.20
CA SER A 60 4.72 -26.44 8.80
C SER A 60 3.77 -27.26 9.65
N LYS A 61 3.49 -28.51 9.22
CA LYS A 61 2.70 -29.46 10.02
C LYS A 61 3.32 -29.77 11.38
N ASN A 62 4.67 -29.69 11.48
CA ASN A 62 5.40 -29.74 12.74
C ASN A 62 5.93 -28.33 13.05
N PRO A 63 5.26 -27.57 13.96
CA PRO A 63 5.62 -26.18 14.24
C PRO A 63 7.07 -25.98 14.74
N GLU A 64 7.64 -26.96 15.44
CA GLU A 64 8.99 -26.89 15.98
C GLU A 64 10.05 -26.71 14.87
N LEU A 65 9.83 -27.33 13.69
CA LEU A 65 10.74 -27.19 12.55
C LEU A 65 10.70 -25.79 11.92
N ALA A 66 9.62 -25.05 12.11
CA ALA A 66 9.47 -23.72 11.57
C ALA A 66 10.05 -22.61 12.46
N ILE A 67 10.18 -22.86 13.77
CA ILE A 67 10.68 -21.88 14.75
C ILE A 67 12.00 -21.24 14.31
N PRO A 68 13.04 -21.99 13.87
CA PRO A 68 14.32 -21.39 13.52
C PRO A 68 14.27 -20.44 12.32
N PHE A 69 13.28 -20.58 11.43
CA PHE A 69 13.08 -19.71 10.28
C PHE A 69 12.33 -18.41 10.63
N ASN A 70 11.61 -18.40 11.74
CA ASN A 70 10.81 -17.26 12.20
C ASN A 70 11.53 -16.45 13.30
N VAL A 71 12.78 -16.75 13.59
CA VAL A 71 13.60 -15.96 14.51
C VAL A 71 13.86 -14.60 13.85
N ARG A 72 12.99 -13.66 14.16
CA ARG A 72 13.17 -12.26 13.80
C ARG A 72 14.29 -11.73 14.69
N GLY A 73 15.27 -11.03 14.12
CA GLY A 73 16.50 -10.55 14.78
C GLY A 73 16.35 -9.88 16.15
N GLY A 74 15.70 -10.57 17.06
CA GLY A 74 15.57 -10.21 18.47
C GLY A 74 16.85 -10.56 19.21
N SER A 75 17.28 -9.71 20.10
CA SER A 75 18.34 -10.06 21.03
C SER A 75 17.80 -11.08 22.04
N PHE A 76 18.41 -12.24 22.09
CA PHE A 76 18.15 -13.19 23.16
C PHE A 76 18.83 -12.68 24.44
N ARG A 77 18.06 -12.57 25.52
CA ARG A 77 18.61 -12.36 26.85
C ARG A 77 18.66 -13.71 27.55
N VAL A 78 19.86 -14.11 27.93
CA VAL A 78 20.05 -15.25 28.81
C VAL A 78 20.07 -14.69 30.24
N ASP A 79 19.14 -15.10 31.07
CA ASP A 79 19.14 -14.73 32.49
C ASP A 79 20.18 -15.56 33.27
N ALA A 80 20.41 -15.18 34.52
CA ALA A 80 21.36 -15.87 35.38
C ALA A 80 20.99 -17.34 35.68
N GLY A 81 19.77 -17.76 35.37
CA GLY A 81 19.27 -19.14 35.49
C GLY A 81 19.38 -19.96 34.22
N GLY A 82 19.94 -19.39 33.13
CA GLY A 82 20.09 -20.06 31.84
C GLY A 82 18.83 -20.06 30.96
N SER A 83 17.76 -19.38 31.40
CA SER A 83 16.56 -19.24 30.58
C SER A 83 16.79 -18.23 29.46
N VAL A 84 16.52 -18.67 28.22
CA VAL A 84 16.60 -17.81 27.05
C VAL A 84 15.25 -17.13 26.84
N THR A 85 15.21 -15.82 27.04
CA THR A 85 14.01 -15.02 26.77
C THR A 85 14.24 -14.18 25.51
N GLU A 86 13.37 -14.31 24.55
CA GLU A 86 13.40 -13.47 23.36
C GLU A 86 12.89 -12.06 23.71
N ASN A 87 13.74 -11.06 23.52
CA ASN A 87 13.34 -9.67 23.69
C ASN A 87 12.74 -9.16 22.37
N THR A 88 11.46 -9.45 22.15
CA THR A 88 10.72 -9.03 20.95
C THR A 88 10.39 -7.54 20.93
N ALA A 89 10.58 -6.83 22.03
CA ALA A 89 10.16 -5.43 22.17
C ALA A 89 11.02 -4.42 21.37
N SER A 90 12.20 -4.81 20.91
CA SER A 90 13.16 -3.91 20.25
C SER A 90 13.60 -4.35 18.84
N ALA A 91 13.19 -5.51 18.36
CA ALA A 91 13.55 -5.95 17.02
C ALA A 91 12.66 -5.28 15.98
N PRO A 92 13.23 -4.66 14.94
CA PRO A 92 12.43 -4.16 13.85
C PRO A 92 11.69 -5.33 13.19
N ARG A 93 10.37 -5.21 13.10
CA ARG A 93 9.55 -6.25 12.44
C ARG A 93 9.97 -6.39 10.97
N GLY A 94 10.09 -7.64 10.52
CA GLY A 94 10.32 -8.00 9.13
C GLY A 94 11.76 -7.82 8.65
N TYR A 95 11.98 -8.29 7.44
CA TYR A 95 13.27 -8.25 6.74
C TYR A 95 13.31 -7.02 5.85
N ARG A 96 14.36 -6.20 5.96
CA ARG A 96 14.57 -5.07 5.06
C ARG A 96 15.36 -5.54 3.84
N VAL A 97 14.88 -5.19 2.66
CA VAL A 97 15.60 -5.38 1.41
C VAL A 97 16.75 -4.38 1.36
N ASP A 98 17.98 -4.86 1.23
CA ASP A 98 19.17 -4.02 1.17
C ASP A 98 19.33 -3.32 -0.20
N VAL A 99 20.35 -2.48 -0.34
CA VAL A 99 20.62 -1.73 -1.56
C VAL A 99 21.04 -2.62 -2.74
N ASP A 100 21.44 -3.85 -2.48
CA ASP A 100 21.79 -4.86 -3.47
C ASP A 100 20.60 -5.79 -3.78
N GLY A 101 19.40 -5.47 -3.27
CA GLY A 101 18.19 -6.23 -3.50
C GLY A 101 18.07 -7.54 -2.69
N ASN A 102 18.82 -7.69 -1.60
CA ASN A 102 18.85 -8.91 -0.83
C ASN A 102 18.18 -8.76 0.55
N ILE A 103 17.75 -9.88 1.10
CA ILE A 103 17.37 -10.01 2.51
C ILE A 103 18.28 -11.03 3.19
N ASP A 104 18.57 -10.84 4.49
CA ASP A 104 19.24 -11.84 5.32
C ASP A 104 18.18 -12.70 6.00
N PHE A 105 17.98 -13.91 5.48
CA PHE A 105 16.95 -14.83 5.97
C PHE A 105 17.58 -15.92 6.87
N PRO A 106 16.99 -16.20 8.04
CA PRO A 106 17.54 -17.19 8.97
C PRO A 106 17.80 -18.52 8.29
N ILE A 107 18.92 -19.16 8.61
CA ILE A 107 19.38 -20.45 8.09
C ILE A 107 19.72 -20.43 6.60
N LEU A 108 18.93 -19.76 5.76
CA LEU A 108 19.15 -19.71 4.31
C LEU A 108 20.20 -18.68 3.89
N GLY A 109 20.52 -17.72 4.80
CA GLY A 109 21.46 -16.65 4.53
C GLY A 109 20.89 -15.59 3.58
N LYS A 110 21.77 -15.01 2.77
CA LYS A 110 21.44 -13.92 1.86
C LYS A 110 20.66 -14.43 0.66
N LEU A 111 19.47 -13.84 0.43
CA LEU A 111 18.58 -14.17 -0.68
C LEU A 111 18.29 -12.90 -1.50
N HIS A 112 18.49 -12.97 -2.79
CA HIS A 112 18.11 -11.89 -3.70
C HIS A 112 16.61 -11.95 -4.00
N VAL A 113 15.91 -10.85 -3.69
CA VAL A 113 14.44 -10.77 -3.78
C VAL A 113 13.93 -9.57 -4.57
N GLU A 114 14.80 -8.60 -4.88
CA GLU A 114 14.42 -7.44 -5.68
C GLU A 114 13.94 -7.85 -7.08
N GLY A 115 12.89 -7.20 -7.56
CA GLY A 115 12.28 -7.50 -8.84
C GLY A 115 11.40 -8.74 -8.86
N LEU A 116 11.37 -9.52 -7.79
CA LEU A 116 10.50 -10.70 -7.68
C LEU A 116 9.12 -10.32 -7.17
N LYS A 117 8.10 -11.03 -7.63
CA LYS A 117 6.74 -10.97 -7.11
C LYS A 117 6.64 -11.71 -5.78
N VAL A 118 5.60 -11.41 -4.99
CA VAL A 118 5.32 -12.11 -3.72
C VAL A 118 5.31 -13.63 -3.90
N SER A 119 4.65 -14.14 -4.94
CA SER A 119 4.58 -15.57 -5.25
C SER A 119 5.95 -16.17 -5.59
N GLU A 120 6.81 -15.41 -6.26
CA GLU A 120 8.15 -15.86 -6.62
C GLU A 120 9.08 -15.91 -5.40
N VAL A 121 9.02 -14.88 -4.52
CA VAL A 121 9.80 -14.87 -3.26
C VAL A 121 9.37 -16.01 -2.34
N THR A 122 8.07 -16.24 -2.16
CA THR A 122 7.57 -17.33 -1.32
C THR A 122 7.95 -18.68 -1.89
N THR A 123 7.96 -18.85 -3.21
CA THR A 123 8.42 -20.05 -3.91
C THR A 123 9.92 -20.24 -3.71
N LEU A 124 10.73 -19.20 -3.89
CA LEU A 124 12.18 -19.22 -3.70
C LEU A 124 12.55 -19.71 -2.30
N ILE A 125 11.92 -19.13 -1.27
CA ILE A 125 12.18 -19.51 0.13
C ILE A 125 11.75 -20.95 0.40
N ARG A 126 10.54 -21.34 -0.04
CA ARG A 126 10.03 -22.69 0.09
C ARG A 126 10.98 -23.71 -0.53
N ASP A 127 11.41 -23.49 -1.75
CA ASP A 127 12.26 -24.42 -2.48
C ASP A 127 13.66 -24.54 -1.83
N ARG A 128 14.21 -23.44 -1.28
CA ARG A 128 15.46 -23.45 -0.51
C ARG A 128 15.33 -24.24 0.79
N ILE A 129 14.21 -24.12 1.50
CA ILE A 129 13.92 -24.89 2.72
C ILE A 129 13.84 -26.39 2.40
N ILE A 130 13.15 -26.77 1.32
CA ILE A 130 13.03 -28.17 0.87
C ILE A 130 14.39 -28.72 0.42
N ALA A 131 15.13 -27.99 -0.39
CA ALA A 131 16.44 -28.40 -0.90
C ALA A 131 17.46 -28.57 0.23
N GLY A 132 17.38 -27.76 1.29
CA GLY A 132 18.20 -27.92 2.50
C GLY A 132 17.80 -29.10 3.39
N GLY A 133 16.68 -29.78 3.08
CA GLY A 133 16.19 -30.93 3.88
C GLY A 133 15.60 -30.53 5.23
N TYR A 134 15.31 -29.23 5.45
CA TYR A 134 14.85 -28.72 6.75
C TYR A 134 13.39 -29.06 7.02
N ILE A 135 12.52 -28.79 6.05
CA ILE A 135 11.08 -29.04 6.13
C ILE A 135 10.62 -29.62 4.80
N ARG A 136 9.83 -30.71 4.84
CA ARG A 136 9.33 -31.35 3.60
C ARG A 136 8.21 -30.57 2.92
N GLU A 137 7.30 -29.99 3.72
CA GLU A 137 6.12 -29.27 3.24
C GLU A 137 6.02 -27.92 3.99
N PRO A 138 6.91 -26.94 3.71
CA PRO A 138 6.82 -25.63 4.32
C PRO A 138 5.74 -24.81 3.64
N LEU A 139 4.97 -24.06 4.42
CA LEU A 139 4.10 -22.99 3.95
C LEU A 139 4.79 -21.67 4.25
N VAL A 140 5.01 -20.86 3.23
CA VAL A 140 5.66 -19.54 3.34
C VAL A 140 4.63 -18.47 2.98
N SER A 141 4.43 -17.51 3.86
CA SER A 141 3.64 -16.31 3.61
C SER A 141 4.52 -15.07 3.65
N LEU A 142 4.19 -14.07 2.84
CA LEU A 142 4.90 -12.79 2.77
C LEU A 142 3.90 -11.65 2.74
N GLU A 143 4.14 -10.63 3.56
CA GLU A 143 3.37 -9.39 3.60
C GLU A 143 4.32 -8.18 3.62
N PHE A 144 3.92 -7.08 2.96
CA PHE A 144 4.65 -5.82 3.04
C PHE A 144 4.28 -5.06 4.32
N LEU A 145 5.30 -4.61 5.07
CA LEU A 145 5.09 -3.85 6.31
C LEU A 145 5.12 -2.32 6.12
N ASN A 146 5.67 -1.84 5.03
CA ASN A 146 5.92 -0.42 4.82
C ASN A 146 5.27 0.14 3.56
N PHE A 147 4.21 -0.49 3.06
CA PHE A 147 3.51 0.05 1.90
C PHE A 147 2.88 1.39 2.24
N LYS A 148 3.39 2.45 1.61
CA LYS A 148 2.99 3.84 1.84
C LYS A 148 2.68 4.53 0.53
N TYR A 149 1.74 5.47 0.60
CA TYR A 149 1.43 6.37 -0.50
C TYR A 149 1.23 7.78 0.03
N SER A 150 1.47 8.77 -0.82
CA SER A 150 1.31 10.18 -0.45
C SER A 150 0.20 10.81 -1.28
N VAL A 151 -0.68 11.53 -0.61
CA VAL A 151 -1.74 12.29 -1.25
C VAL A 151 -1.48 13.77 -1.03
N LEU A 152 -1.39 14.52 -2.13
CA LEU A 152 -1.08 15.95 -2.12
C LEU A 152 -2.12 16.71 -2.97
N GLY A 153 -2.34 17.96 -2.63
CA GLY A 153 -3.20 18.86 -3.40
C GLY A 153 -4.54 19.17 -2.72
N ALA A 154 -5.59 19.31 -3.51
CA ALA A 154 -6.90 19.76 -3.02
C ALA A 154 -7.73 18.59 -2.48
N VAL A 155 -7.31 18.02 -1.35
CA VAL A 155 -8.00 16.95 -0.60
C VAL A 155 -8.26 17.43 0.84
N GLY A 156 -9.06 16.67 1.58
CA GLY A 156 -9.36 16.98 2.98
C GLY A 156 -8.13 16.97 3.87
N HIS A 157 -7.27 15.96 3.72
CA HIS A 157 -6.03 15.81 4.48
C HIS A 157 -4.89 15.41 3.55
N THR A 158 -3.88 16.26 3.43
CA THR A 158 -2.65 15.95 2.68
C THR A 158 -1.66 15.23 3.60
N GLY A 159 -0.91 14.26 3.07
CA GLY A 159 0.10 13.55 3.85
C GLY A 159 0.49 12.22 3.24
N THR A 160 1.31 11.49 3.99
CA THR A 160 1.70 10.12 3.68
C THR A 160 0.89 9.17 4.56
N PHE A 161 0.26 8.20 3.93
CA PHE A 161 -0.59 7.19 4.56
C PHE A 161 0.03 5.81 4.38
N SER A 162 -0.18 4.93 5.35
CA SER A 162 0.14 3.51 5.20
C SER A 162 -1.09 2.76 4.70
N ALA A 163 -0.91 1.85 3.78
CA ALA A 163 -1.94 0.91 3.38
C ALA A 163 -1.74 -0.43 4.11
N GLU A 164 -2.84 -1.10 4.38
CA GLU A 164 -2.85 -2.48 4.84
C GLU A 164 -2.76 -3.39 3.61
N GLY A 165 -1.75 -4.27 3.59
CA GLY A 165 -1.50 -5.14 2.44
C GLY A 165 -0.55 -4.53 1.41
N ASP A 166 -0.58 -5.07 0.21
CA ASP A 166 0.36 -4.83 -0.88
C ASP A 166 -0.18 -3.93 -2.01
N ARG A 167 -1.40 -3.44 -1.86
CA ARG A 167 -2.06 -2.57 -2.85
C ARG A 167 -3.07 -1.62 -2.21
N ILE A 168 -3.36 -0.55 -2.93
CA ILE A 168 -4.45 0.36 -2.65
C ILE A 168 -5.05 0.86 -3.95
N THR A 169 -6.36 1.02 -3.99
CA THR A 169 -7.03 1.65 -5.14
C THR A 169 -6.96 3.17 -5.04
N LEU A 170 -7.04 3.85 -6.19
CA LEU A 170 -7.07 5.31 -6.22
C LEU A 170 -8.23 5.88 -5.39
N LEU A 171 -9.40 5.24 -5.46
CA LEU A 171 -10.59 5.69 -4.71
C LEU A 171 -10.38 5.53 -3.19
N GLU A 172 -9.79 4.42 -2.74
CA GLU A 172 -9.44 4.24 -1.34
C GLU A 172 -8.42 5.27 -0.86
N ALA A 173 -7.40 5.57 -1.68
CA ALA A 173 -6.39 6.57 -1.35
C ALA A 173 -7.01 7.96 -1.18
N VAL A 174 -7.91 8.36 -2.08
CA VAL A 174 -8.63 9.63 -2.00
C VAL A 174 -9.60 9.65 -0.81
N ALA A 175 -10.33 8.55 -0.56
CA ALA A 175 -11.23 8.44 0.58
C ALA A 175 -10.49 8.56 1.91
N ARG A 176 -9.33 7.90 2.07
CA ARG A 176 -8.47 8.02 3.27
C ARG A 176 -7.91 9.45 3.45
N ALA A 177 -7.72 10.18 2.37
CA ALA A 177 -7.31 11.58 2.40
C ALA A 177 -8.48 12.56 2.67
N GLY A 178 -9.68 12.05 3.00
CA GLY A 178 -10.86 12.87 3.33
C GLY A 178 -11.53 13.51 2.12
N ASP A 179 -11.48 12.82 0.98
CA ASP A 179 -12.09 13.22 -0.29
C ASP A 179 -11.44 14.45 -0.96
N VAL A 180 -11.82 14.67 -2.21
CA VAL A 180 -11.42 15.88 -2.95
C VAL A 180 -12.19 17.09 -2.42
N SER A 181 -11.46 18.10 -1.97
CA SER A 181 -12.06 19.32 -1.41
C SER A 181 -12.90 20.08 -2.45
N PRO A 182 -13.81 20.96 -2.05
CA PRO A 182 -14.62 21.76 -2.97
C PRO A 182 -13.83 22.64 -3.96
N ARG A 183 -12.55 22.89 -3.66
CA ARG A 183 -11.61 23.60 -4.53
C ARG A 183 -10.92 22.69 -5.54
N GLY A 184 -10.97 21.38 -5.32
CA GLY A 184 -10.37 20.36 -6.18
C GLY A 184 -11.26 20.00 -7.38
N ARG A 185 -10.73 19.13 -8.22
CA ARG A 185 -11.44 18.57 -9.37
C ARG A 185 -11.28 17.06 -9.36
N VAL A 186 -12.36 16.33 -9.17
CA VAL A 186 -12.39 14.87 -9.14
C VAL A 186 -11.92 14.21 -10.45
N ASN A 187 -12.03 14.92 -11.56
CA ASN A 187 -11.62 14.46 -12.89
C ASN A 187 -10.18 14.87 -13.26
N ARG A 188 -9.39 15.39 -12.32
CA ARG A 188 -7.99 15.79 -12.51
C ARG A 188 -7.15 15.28 -11.35
N VAL A 189 -6.99 13.99 -11.30
CA VAL A 189 -6.09 13.31 -10.35
C VAL A 189 -4.92 12.76 -11.14
N ALA A 190 -3.71 13.11 -10.75
CA ALA A 190 -2.50 12.54 -11.31
C ALA A 190 -1.99 11.45 -10.35
N VAL A 191 -1.67 10.29 -10.89
CA VAL A 191 -1.02 9.22 -10.14
C VAL A 191 0.44 9.15 -10.59
N ILE A 192 1.37 9.30 -9.66
CA ILE A 192 2.80 9.16 -9.93
C ILE A 192 3.23 7.81 -9.36
N ARG A 193 3.81 6.98 -10.20
CA ARG A 193 4.39 5.68 -9.83
C ARG A 193 5.87 5.64 -10.21
N GLU A 194 6.61 4.83 -9.50
CA GLU A 194 7.96 4.46 -9.87
C GLU A 194 7.91 3.07 -10.51
N GLU A 195 8.29 3.00 -11.79
CA GLU A 195 8.28 1.80 -12.61
C GLU A 195 9.59 1.75 -13.36
N ASP A 196 10.31 0.63 -13.29
CA ASP A 196 11.62 0.42 -13.95
C ASP A 196 12.64 1.54 -13.66
N GLY A 197 12.68 2.05 -12.42
CA GLY A 197 13.57 3.13 -12.00
C GLY A 197 13.22 4.51 -12.59
N GLN A 198 12.03 4.65 -13.18
CA GLN A 198 11.51 5.91 -13.73
C GLN A 198 10.21 6.31 -13.03
N ARG A 199 9.99 7.63 -12.93
CA ARG A 199 8.73 8.15 -12.43
C ARG A 199 7.77 8.37 -13.58
N VAL A 200 6.69 7.61 -13.59
CA VAL A 200 5.63 7.69 -14.60
C VAL A 200 4.40 8.39 -13.99
N MET A 201 3.80 9.29 -14.74
CA MET A 201 2.58 10.01 -14.35
C MET A 201 1.42 9.56 -15.23
N TYR A 202 0.34 9.14 -14.57
CA TYR A 202 -0.93 8.73 -15.15
C TYR A 202 -2.04 9.75 -14.84
#